data_e13595d7d03bc31916d6ad2abaaf4f9f
#
_entry.id   e13595d7d03bc31916d6ad2abaaf4f9f
#
_cell.length_a   1.000
_cell.length_b   1.000
_cell.length_c   1.000
_cell.angle_alpha   90.00
_cell.angle_beta   90.00
_cell.angle_gamma   90.00
#
_symmetry.space_group_name_H-M   'P 1'
#
loop_
_entity.id
_entity.type
_entity.pdbx_description
1 polymer ?
#
loop_
_entity_poly.entity_id
_entity_poly.type
_entity_poly.pdbx_seq_one_letter_code
_entity_poly.pdbx_strand_id
1 'polypeptide(L)'
;MTSARKERRDPSAPAPRRAPGTLEAAVLDVLWQAGEPLHPAQVRERLIAHGEAGADEPAYTTVVTVLTRLYEKKALAREHDGRAYRYAPAADEAGLAARRLAAMLDAARDRRAVLSRFVRDLSDNDEQLLRAVLDTRETPATEGGQG
;
A
#
# COMPACT_ATOMS: atom_id res chain seq x y z
N MET A 1 7.80 -37.50 32.83
CA MET A 1 6.53 -36.77 33.02
C MET A 1 6.77 -35.30 32.72
N THR A 2 6.46 -34.90 31.52
CA THR A 2 6.58 -33.50 31.06
C THR A 2 5.27 -32.79 31.41
N SER A 3 5.32 -31.95 32.42
CA SER A 3 4.22 -31.02 32.75
C SER A 3 4.19 -29.95 31.68
N ALA A 4 3.23 -30.01 30.79
CA ALA A 4 2.92 -28.91 29.91
C ALA A 4 2.46 -27.72 30.75
N ARG A 5 3.32 -26.74 30.96
CA ARG A 5 2.95 -25.44 31.52
C ARG A 5 2.05 -24.75 30.51
N LYS A 6 0.76 -24.77 30.79
CA LYS A 6 -0.21 -23.95 30.09
C LYS A 6 0.09 -22.50 30.48
N GLU A 7 0.76 -21.75 29.62
CA GLU A 7 0.94 -20.31 29.79
C GLU A 7 -0.45 -19.69 29.87
N ARG A 8 -0.84 -19.27 31.06
CA ARG A 8 -2.03 -18.45 31.23
C ARG A 8 -1.72 -17.08 30.62
N ARG A 9 -2.35 -16.77 29.52
CA ARG A 9 -2.36 -15.42 29.01
C ARG A 9 -2.92 -14.52 30.11
N ASP A 10 -2.09 -13.58 30.55
CA ASP A 10 -2.50 -12.57 31.51
C ASP A 10 -3.55 -11.67 30.83
N PRO A 11 -4.80 -11.63 31.35
CA PRO A 11 -5.85 -10.80 30.72
C PRO A 11 -5.60 -9.30 30.87
N SER A 12 -4.60 -8.88 31.62
CA SER A 12 -4.20 -7.48 31.76
C SER A 12 -3.03 -7.09 30.85
N ALA A 13 -2.46 -8.03 30.09
CA ALA A 13 -1.43 -7.69 29.12
C ALA A 13 -2.03 -6.85 27.99
N PRO A 14 -1.46 -5.68 27.66
CA PRO A 14 -1.93 -4.92 26.50
C PRO A 14 -1.79 -5.79 25.26
N ALA A 15 -2.84 -5.81 24.43
CA ALA A 15 -2.82 -6.53 23.15
C ALA A 15 -1.59 -6.10 22.34
N PRO A 16 -0.92 -7.04 21.65
CA PRO A 16 0.25 -6.71 20.87
C PRO A 16 -0.12 -5.62 19.85
N ARG A 17 0.55 -4.47 19.93
CA ARG A 17 0.38 -3.40 18.98
C ARG A 17 0.79 -3.92 17.61
N ARG A 18 -0.05 -3.66 16.60
CA ARG A 18 0.29 -3.99 15.22
C ARG A 18 1.60 -3.32 14.84
N ALA A 19 2.38 -4.03 14.02
CA ALA A 19 3.55 -3.44 13.40
C ALA A 19 3.15 -2.17 12.65
N PRO A 20 3.96 -1.08 12.70
CA PRO A 20 3.69 0.13 11.95
C PRO A 20 3.44 -0.17 10.47
N GLY A 21 2.39 0.40 9.89
CA GLY A 21 2.04 0.23 8.48
C GLY A 21 1.15 -0.99 8.16
N THR A 22 0.92 -1.92 9.08
CA THR A 22 0.05 -3.08 8.82
C THR A 22 -1.40 -2.67 8.58
N LEU A 23 -1.92 -1.74 9.35
CA LEU A 23 -3.27 -1.23 9.17
C LEU A 23 -3.38 -0.38 7.89
N GLU A 24 -2.37 0.40 7.56
CA GLU A 24 -2.30 1.14 6.30
C GLU A 24 -2.39 0.20 5.09
N ALA A 25 -1.62 -0.90 5.11
CA ALA A 25 -1.66 -1.90 4.06
C ALA A 25 -3.04 -2.56 3.94
N ALA A 26 -3.67 -2.92 5.06
CA ALA A 26 -5.00 -3.51 5.09
C ALA A 26 -6.07 -2.55 4.53
N VAL A 27 -6.00 -1.28 4.87
CA VAL A 27 -6.89 -0.24 4.34
C VAL A 27 -6.74 -0.10 2.83
N LEU A 28 -5.52 -0.07 2.32
CA LEU A 28 -5.27 -0.02 0.88
C LEU A 28 -5.84 -1.24 0.15
N ASP A 29 -5.64 -2.44 0.68
CA ASP A 29 -6.17 -3.67 0.09
C ASP A 29 -7.71 -3.65 0.03
N VAL A 30 -8.36 -3.20 1.08
CA VAL A 30 -9.82 -3.03 1.11
C VAL A 30 -10.30 -2.08 0.01
N LEU A 31 -9.62 -0.94 -0.16
CA LEU A 31 -9.98 0.06 -1.16
C LEU A 31 -9.74 -0.43 -2.59
N TRP A 32 -8.67 -1.17 -2.85
CA TRP A 32 -8.44 -1.78 -4.16
C TRP A 32 -9.49 -2.84 -4.48
N GLN A 33 -9.82 -3.71 -3.53
CA GLN A 33 -10.82 -4.76 -3.73
C GLN A 33 -12.24 -4.20 -3.94
N ALA A 34 -12.53 -3.06 -3.33
CA ALA A 34 -13.84 -2.42 -3.46
C ALA A 34 -14.15 -1.95 -4.88
N GLY A 35 -13.14 -1.45 -5.60
CA GLY A 35 -13.31 -0.90 -6.94
C GLY A 35 -14.17 0.36 -7.03
N GLU A 36 -14.53 0.94 -5.89
CA GLU A 36 -15.33 2.16 -5.77
C GLU A 36 -14.88 2.97 -4.55
N PRO A 37 -15.11 4.28 -4.53
CA PRO A 37 -14.81 5.09 -3.35
C PRO A 37 -15.65 4.66 -2.14
N LEU A 38 -15.03 4.61 -0.96
CA LEU A 38 -15.68 4.19 0.28
C LEU A 38 -15.60 5.27 1.37
N HIS A 39 -16.67 5.38 2.14
CA HIS A 39 -16.66 6.12 3.39
C HIS A 39 -15.85 5.40 4.47
N PRO A 40 -15.31 6.11 5.47
CA PRO A 40 -14.55 5.49 6.56
C PRO A 40 -15.30 4.37 7.29
N ALA A 41 -16.61 4.51 7.50
CA ALA A 41 -17.44 3.47 8.11
C ALA A 41 -17.46 2.18 7.28
N GLN A 42 -17.55 2.30 5.96
CA GLN A 42 -17.54 1.16 5.04
C GLN A 42 -16.17 0.48 5.01
N VAL A 43 -15.10 1.25 5.06
CA VAL A 43 -13.72 0.72 5.16
C VAL A 43 -13.57 -0.09 6.45
N ARG A 44 -14.03 0.45 7.58
CA ARG A 44 -14.00 -0.23 8.87
C ARG A 44 -14.79 -1.54 8.85
N GLU A 45 -16.01 -1.53 8.31
CA GLU A 45 -16.83 -2.75 8.19
C GLU A 45 -16.13 -3.85 7.37
N ARG A 46 -15.51 -3.48 6.27
CA ARG A 46 -14.78 -4.43 5.41
C ARG A 46 -13.51 -4.95 6.07
N LEU A 47 -12.78 -4.13 6.81
CA LEU A 47 -11.63 -4.57 7.60
C LEU A 47 -12.03 -5.62 8.63
N ILE A 48 -13.14 -5.42 9.31
CA ILE A 48 -13.70 -6.37 10.29
C ILE A 48 -14.14 -7.66 9.61
N ALA A 49 -14.87 -7.55 8.50
CA ALA A 49 -15.41 -8.68 7.76
C ALA A 49 -14.32 -9.60 7.18
N HIS A 50 -13.19 -9.03 6.76
CA HIS A 50 -12.07 -9.80 6.21
C HIS A 50 -11.15 -10.40 7.28
N GLY A 51 -11.42 -10.16 8.55
CA GLY A 51 -10.58 -10.66 9.65
C GLY A 51 -9.17 -10.06 9.68
N GLU A 52 -8.88 -9.13 8.82
CA GLU A 52 -7.57 -8.47 8.73
C GLU A 52 -7.30 -7.54 9.92
N ALA A 53 -8.35 -7.22 10.63
CA ALA A 53 -8.27 -6.38 11.82
C ALA A 53 -7.59 -7.08 13.01
N GLY A 54 -7.33 -8.39 12.92
CA GLY A 54 -6.78 -9.15 14.05
C GLY A 54 -7.76 -9.25 15.21
N ALA A 55 -7.26 -9.55 16.40
CA ALA A 55 -8.09 -9.68 17.60
C ALA A 55 -8.71 -8.35 18.05
N ASP A 56 -8.15 -7.23 17.62
CA ASP A 56 -8.61 -5.89 17.95
C ASP A 56 -9.24 -5.21 16.75
N GLU A 57 -10.53 -5.02 16.78
CA GLU A 57 -11.24 -4.21 15.78
C GLU A 57 -10.74 -2.77 15.85
N PRO A 58 -10.33 -2.16 14.72
CA PRO A 58 -9.90 -0.76 14.75
C PRO A 58 -11.07 0.16 15.09
N ALA A 59 -10.81 1.13 15.93
CA ALA A 59 -11.79 2.18 16.21
C ALA A 59 -12.05 3.02 14.95
N TYR A 60 -13.24 3.56 14.83
CA TYR A 60 -13.59 4.45 13.71
C TYR A 60 -12.62 5.61 13.55
N THR A 61 -12.25 6.26 14.67
CA THR A 61 -11.28 7.36 14.68
C THR A 61 -9.90 6.94 14.19
N THR A 62 -9.48 5.71 14.50
CA THR A 62 -8.22 5.15 14.01
C THR A 62 -8.25 4.97 12.49
N VAL A 63 -9.35 4.45 11.95
CA VAL A 63 -9.54 4.29 10.50
C VAL A 63 -9.51 5.65 9.80
N VAL A 64 -10.19 6.66 10.34
CA VAL A 64 -10.17 8.03 9.81
C VAL A 64 -8.76 8.61 9.81
N THR A 65 -8.01 8.40 10.89
CA THR A 65 -6.61 8.87 10.99
C THR A 65 -5.73 8.22 9.94
N VAL A 66 -5.86 6.91 9.73
CA VAL A 66 -5.10 6.17 8.71
C VAL A 66 -5.45 6.66 7.30
N LEU A 67 -6.74 6.83 6.99
CA LEU A 67 -7.20 7.36 5.71
C LEU A 67 -6.66 8.76 5.44
N THR A 68 -6.68 9.63 6.43
CA THR A 68 -6.14 10.99 6.34
C THR A 68 -4.63 10.98 6.05
N ARG A 69 -3.89 10.15 6.76
CA ARG A 69 -2.44 9.98 6.52
C ARG A 69 -2.13 9.48 5.12
N LEU A 70 -2.85 8.48 4.65
CA LEU A 70 -2.68 7.94 3.31
C LEU A 70 -3.03 8.99 2.23
N TYR A 71 -4.04 9.81 2.48
CA TYR A 71 -4.37 10.93 1.60
C TYR A 71 -3.25 11.98 1.57
N GLU A 72 -2.70 12.36 2.73
CA GLU A 72 -1.58 13.31 2.84
C GLU A 72 -0.33 12.80 2.14
N LYS A 73 -0.08 11.49 2.21
CA LYS A 73 1.01 10.82 1.48
C LYS A 73 0.73 10.67 -0.02
N LYS A 74 -0.41 11.13 -0.51
CA LYS A 74 -0.85 11.01 -1.91
C LYS A 74 -1.08 9.56 -2.37
N ALA A 75 -1.27 8.63 -1.44
CA ALA A 75 -1.64 7.25 -1.74
C ALA A 75 -3.15 7.09 -2.02
N LEU A 76 -3.96 7.99 -1.50
CA LEU A 76 -5.42 8.04 -1.71
C LEU A 76 -5.84 9.35 -2.35
N ALA A 77 -6.89 9.27 -3.16
CA ALA A 77 -7.74 10.40 -3.53
C ALA A 77 -8.97 10.41 -2.62
N ARG A 78 -9.57 11.55 -2.45
CA ARG A 78 -10.84 11.69 -1.75
C ARG A 78 -11.76 12.68 -2.46
N GLU A 79 -13.05 12.44 -2.37
CA GLU A 79 -14.08 13.33 -2.83
C GLU A 79 -15.08 13.62 -1.70
N HIS A 80 -15.63 14.81 -1.67
CA HIS A 80 -16.61 15.18 -0.68
C HIS A 80 -18.00 14.79 -1.17
N ASP A 81 -18.70 13.99 -0.38
CA ASP A 81 -20.06 13.56 -0.64
C ASP A 81 -20.99 14.17 0.43
N GLY A 82 -21.40 15.41 0.21
CA GLY A 82 -22.30 16.13 1.11
C GLY A 82 -21.74 16.35 2.52
N ARG A 83 -21.63 15.32 3.34
CA ARG A 83 -21.23 15.42 4.76
C ARG A 83 -19.93 14.70 5.10
N ALA A 84 -19.44 13.84 4.23
CA ALA A 84 -18.29 13.01 4.51
C ALA A 84 -17.43 12.84 3.28
N TYR A 85 -16.18 12.46 3.50
CA TYR A 85 -15.28 12.10 2.41
C TYR A 85 -15.42 10.62 2.03
N ARG A 86 -15.32 10.34 0.75
CA ARG A 86 -15.10 9.02 0.21
C ARG A 86 -13.66 8.91 -0.25
N TYR A 87 -13.03 7.78 0.02
CA TYR A 87 -11.64 7.54 -0.30
C TYR A 87 -11.51 6.43 -1.34
N ALA A 88 -10.59 6.62 -2.27
CA ALA A 88 -10.21 5.64 -3.28
C ALA A 88 -8.69 5.65 -3.47
N PRO A 89 -8.08 4.57 -3.99
CA PRO A 89 -6.67 4.61 -4.33
C PRO A 89 -6.38 5.71 -5.35
N ALA A 90 -5.36 6.53 -5.08
CA ALA A 90 -4.92 7.59 -6.00
C ALA A 90 -4.15 7.02 -7.20
N ALA A 91 -3.55 5.86 -7.01
CA ALA A 91 -2.84 5.09 -8.01
C ALA A 91 -3.23 3.63 -7.87
N ASP A 92 -3.11 2.88 -8.94
CA ASP A 92 -3.23 1.44 -8.89
C ASP A 92 -2.08 0.80 -8.09
N GLU A 93 -2.17 -0.49 -7.84
CA GLU A 93 -1.16 -1.25 -7.11
C GLU A 93 0.23 -1.09 -7.73
N ALA A 94 0.32 -1.13 -9.05
CA ALA A 94 1.57 -0.96 -9.79
C ALA A 94 2.18 0.43 -9.55
N GLY A 95 1.39 1.47 -9.57
CA GLY A 95 1.84 2.85 -9.29
C GLY A 95 2.38 3.02 -7.87
N LEU A 96 1.74 2.41 -6.87
CA LEU A 96 2.22 2.43 -5.50
C LEU A 96 3.53 1.65 -5.34
N ALA A 97 3.63 0.48 -5.94
CA ALA A 97 4.86 -0.32 -5.92
C ALA A 97 6.02 0.46 -6.57
N ALA A 98 5.77 1.10 -7.70
CA ALA A 98 6.75 1.93 -8.39
C ALA A 98 7.24 3.10 -7.52
N ARG A 99 6.34 3.78 -6.80
CA ARG A 99 6.72 4.85 -5.86
C ARG A 99 7.60 4.34 -4.73
N ARG A 100 7.31 3.16 -4.18
CA ARG A 100 8.13 2.52 -3.15
C ARG A 100 9.53 2.21 -3.66
N LEU A 101 9.64 1.64 -4.85
CA LEU A 101 10.92 1.38 -5.49
C LEU A 101 11.73 2.67 -5.69
N ALA A 102 11.11 3.72 -6.19
CA ALA A 102 11.75 5.02 -6.36
C ALA A 102 12.26 5.59 -5.04
N ALA A 103 11.46 5.51 -3.97
CA ALA A 103 11.85 5.97 -2.64
C ALA A 103 13.04 5.18 -2.07
N MET A 104 13.10 3.88 -2.29
CA MET A 104 14.24 3.05 -1.90
C MET A 104 15.53 3.45 -2.63
N LEU A 105 15.42 3.76 -3.92
CA LEU A 105 16.56 4.24 -4.71
C LEU A 105 17.04 5.62 -4.23
N ASP A 106 16.12 6.52 -3.90
CA ASP A 106 16.46 7.87 -3.42
C ASP A 106 17.15 7.84 -2.06
N ALA A 107 16.82 6.88 -1.21
CA ALA A 107 17.44 6.67 0.10
C ALA A 107 18.78 5.94 0.03
N ALA A 108 19.14 5.34 -1.09
CA ALA A 108 20.36 4.56 -1.25
C ALA A 108 21.61 5.47 -1.31
N ARG A 109 22.65 5.11 -0.59
CA ARG A 109 23.94 5.81 -0.64
C ARG A 109 24.64 5.67 -1.99
N ASP A 110 24.56 4.50 -2.58
CA ASP A 110 25.10 4.21 -3.91
C ASP A 110 23.98 3.68 -4.81
N ARG A 111 23.32 4.60 -5.46
CA ARG A 111 22.19 4.33 -6.38
C ARG A 111 22.60 3.39 -7.52
N ARG A 112 23.80 3.60 -8.07
CA ARG A 112 24.31 2.80 -9.18
C ARG A 112 24.52 1.35 -8.77
N ALA A 113 25.10 1.11 -7.60
CA ALA A 113 25.31 -0.24 -7.07
C ALA A 113 23.99 -0.98 -6.84
N VAL A 114 22.97 -0.29 -6.29
CA VAL A 114 21.64 -0.86 -6.09
C VAL A 114 21.01 -1.26 -7.43
N LEU A 115 21.02 -0.37 -8.41
CA LEU A 115 20.48 -0.66 -9.74
C LEU A 115 21.22 -1.81 -10.44
N SER A 116 22.55 -1.83 -10.35
CA SER A 116 23.36 -2.90 -10.96
C SER A 116 23.03 -4.28 -10.38
N ARG A 117 22.86 -4.35 -9.07
CA ARG A 117 22.48 -5.61 -8.39
C ARG A 117 21.06 -6.01 -8.70
N PHE A 118 20.15 -5.06 -8.70
CA PHE A 118 18.76 -5.31 -9.06
C PHE A 118 18.61 -5.88 -10.47
N VAL A 119 19.28 -5.29 -11.45
CA VAL A 119 19.26 -5.78 -12.83
C VAL A 119 19.87 -7.18 -12.95
N ARG A 120 20.92 -7.46 -12.20
CA ARG A 120 21.58 -8.80 -12.20
C ARG A 120 20.64 -9.89 -11.67
N ASP A 121 19.80 -9.56 -10.69
CA ASP A 121 18.90 -10.51 -10.04
C ASP A 121 17.54 -10.64 -10.76
N LEU A 122 17.30 -9.86 -11.82
CA LEU A 122 16.09 -9.98 -12.64
C LEU A 122 16.01 -11.34 -13.33
N SER A 123 14.78 -11.89 -13.39
CA SER A 123 14.48 -13.01 -14.28
C SER A 123 14.63 -12.60 -15.76
N ASP A 124 14.84 -13.55 -16.65
CA ASP A 124 14.92 -13.27 -18.08
C ASP A 124 13.67 -12.58 -18.61
N ASN A 125 12.51 -12.98 -18.11
CA ASN A 125 11.25 -12.37 -18.48
C ASN A 125 11.15 -10.90 -18.03
N ASP A 126 11.53 -10.60 -16.79
CA ASP A 126 11.51 -9.24 -16.25
C ASP A 126 12.54 -8.34 -16.92
N GLU A 127 13.70 -8.89 -17.28
CA GLU A 127 14.72 -8.18 -18.05
C GLU A 127 14.19 -7.75 -19.44
N GLN A 128 13.49 -8.66 -20.13
CA GLN A 128 12.86 -8.34 -21.42
C GLN A 128 11.78 -7.28 -21.28
N LEU A 129 10.94 -7.37 -20.25
CA LEU A 129 9.92 -6.36 -19.97
C LEU A 129 10.55 -5.00 -19.69
N LEU A 130 11.60 -4.96 -18.86
CA LEU A 130 12.29 -3.72 -18.55
C LEU A 130 12.91 -3.09 -19.79
N ARG A 131 13.56 -3.87 -20.65
CA ARG A 131 14.11 -3.39 -21.93
C ARG A 131 13.02 -2.78 -22.81
N ALA A 132 11.88 -3.46 -22.96
CA ALA A 132 10.76 -2.97 -23.75
C ALA A 132 10.22 -1.61 -23.23
N VAL A 133 10.12 -1.46 -21.91
CA VAL A 133 9.68 -0.20 -21.27
C VAL A 133 10.68 0.92 -21.50
N LEU A 134 11.98 0.65 -21.40
CA LEU A 134 13.03 1.64 -21.63
C LEU A 134 13.06 2.09 -23.11
N ASP A 135 12.94 1.16 -24.05
CA ASP A 135 12.88 1.46 -25.49
C ASP A 135 11.67 2.35 -25.84
N THR A 136 10.54 2.11 -25.19
CA THR A 136 9.34 2.93 -25.38
C THR A 136 9.55 4.37 -24.89
N ARG A 137 10.35 4.60 -23.85
CA ARG A 137 10.66 5.95 -23.36
C ARG A 137 11.61 6.71 -24.28
N GLU A 138 12.49 6.01 -25.00
CA GLU A 138 13.45 6.63 -25.91
C GLU A 138 12.83 7.05 -27.23
N THR A 139 11.63 6.56 -27.55
CA THR A 139 10.88 7.02 -28.71
C THR A 139 9.99 8.19 -28.26
N PRO A 140 10.41 9.46 -28.45
CA PRO A 140 9.50 10.56 -28.26
C PRO A 140 8.36 10.39 -29.26
N ALA A 141 7.13 10.49 -28.76
CA ALA A 141 5.99 10.58 -29.65
C ALA A 141 6.26 11.75 -30.63
N THR A 142 6.56 11.40 -31.86
CA THR A 142 6.55 12.39 -32.95
C THR A 142 5.11 12.78 -33.09
N GLU A 143 4.69 13.83 -32.38
CA GLU A 143 3.45 14.51 -32.72
C GLU A 143 3.63 15.05 -34.13
N GLY A 144 3.06 14.33 -35.07
CA GLY A 144 2.89 14.82 -36.41
C GLY A 144 2.01 16.06 -36.36
N GLY A 145 2.65 17.21 -36.30
CA GLY A 145 2.00 18.46 -36.60
C GLY A 145 1.50 18.40 -38.05
N GLN A 146 0.22 18.22 -38.18
CA GLN A 146 -0.48 18.56 -39.43
C GLN A 146 -1.06 19.95 -39.21
N GLY A 147 -0.43 20.92 -39.84
CA GLY A 147 -0.98 22.26 -40.01
C GLY A 147 -2.23 22.29 -40.89
#